data_1a22658200262f8385e40135604fe25b
#
_entry.id   1a22658200262f8385e40135604fe25b
#
_cell.length_a   1.000
_cell.length_b   1.000
_cell.length_c   1.000
_cell.angle_alpha   90.00
_cell.angle_beta   90.00
_cell.angle_gamma   90.00
#
_symmetry.space_group_name_H-M   'P 1'
#
loop_
_entity.id
_entity.type
_entity.pdbx_description
1 polymer ?
#
loop_
_entity_poly.entity_id
_entity_poly.type
_entity_poly.pdbx_seq_one_letter_code
_entity_poly.pdbx_strand_id
1 'polypeptide(L)'
;MSRLDVLRKKHLLVKAFEARYNIAMNVQLIRSRIDHDTLIKLAKENYGEMIKGVVDVTREIVPLGGELHADAQAALLQDGSRSEDIWGFNIYVEKPRPQRMDYTSFINVRPSAGNRSMEVQDHTLRKRMRSIVDSLVE
;
A
#
# COMPACT_ATOMS: atom_id res chain seq x y z
N MET A 1 -38.09 -13.41 12.50
CA MET A 1 -37.07 -12.92 11.53
C MET A 1 -36.86 -13.96 10.45
N SER A 2 -36.93 -13.58 9.19
CA SER A 2 -36.77 -14.52 8.09
C SER A 2 -35.25 -14.89 7.92
N ARG A 3 -35.04 -16.03 7.24
CA ARG A 3 -33.67 -16.47 6.91
C ARG A 3 -32.91 -15.44 6.08
N LEU A 4 -33.61 -14.76 5.16
CA LEU A 4 -33.07 -13.69 4.34
C LEU A 4 -32.64 -12.48 5.19
N ASP A 5 -33.41 -12.11 6.20
CA ASP A 5 -33.08 -11.02 7.10
C ASP A 5 -31.82 -11.31 7.90
N VAL A 6 -31.65 -12.55 8.37
CA VAL A 6 -30.45 -12.98 9.08
C VAL A 6 -29.22 -12.92 8.17
N LEU A 7 -29.33 -13.37 6.93
CA LEU A 7 -28.23 -13.32 5.96
C LEU A 7 -27.84 -11.89 5.60
N ARG A 8 -28.82 -10.99 5.40
CA ARG A 8 -28.56 -9.57 5.15
C ARG A 8 -27.83 -8.90 6.30
N LYS A 9 -28.23 -9.19 7.55
CA LYS A 9 -27.55 -8.66 8.74
C LYS A 9 -26.11 -9.15 8.81
N LYS A 10 -25.84 -10.42 8.56
CA LYS A 10 -24.49 -10.98 8.54
C LYS A 10 -23.63 -10.29 7.48
N HIS A 11 -24.16 -10.10 6.28
CA HIS A 11 -23.45 -9.44 5.18
C HIS A 11 -23.11 -7.98 5.53
N LEU A 12 -24.06 -7.23 6.11
CA LEU A 12 -23.84 -5.86 6.56
C LEU A 12 -22.76 -5.78 7.66
N LEU A 13 -22.77 -6.73 8.60
CA LEU A 13 -21.77 -6.79 9.67
C LEU A 13 -20.36 -7.05 9.13
N VAL A 14 -20.22 -7.96 8.16
CA VAL A 14 -18.94 -8.24 7.50
C VAL A 14 -18.42 -7.00 6.78
N LYS A 15 -19.27 -6.34 6.00
CA LYS A 15 -18.90 -5.07 5.31
C LYS A 15 -18.51 -3.97 6.29
N ALA A 16 -19.24 -3.83 7.39
CA ALA A 16 -18.93 -2.84 8.42
C ALA A 16 -17.58 -3.17 9.11
N PHE A 17 -17.28 -4.43 9.34
CA PHE A 17 -16.00 -4.88 9.90
C PHE A 17 -14.86 -4.57 8.94
N GLU A 18 -14.98 -4.89 7.66
CA GLU A 18 -13.98 -4.61 6.63
C GLU A 18 -13.71 -3.11 6.53
N ALA A 19 -14.76 -2.28 6.52
CA ALA A 19 -14.63 -0.83 6.49
C ALA A 19 -13.91 -0.29 7.72
N ARG A 20 -14.24 -0.79 8.92
CA ARG A 20 -13.57 -0.42 10.16
C ARG A 20 -12.11 -0.83 10.16
N TYR A 21 -11.81 -2.03 9.68
CA TYR A 21 -10.45 -2.55 9.58
C TYR A 21 -9.59 -1.64 8.69
N ASN A 22 -10.09 -1.30 7.49
CA ASN A 22 -9.40 -0.43 6.55
C ASN A 22 -9.20 0.99 7.12
N ILE A 23 -10.22 1.53 7.79
CA ILE A 23 -10.14 2.85 8.45
C ILE A 23 -9.13 2.80 9.60
N ALA A 24 -9.15 1.75 10.44
CA ALA A 24 -8.24 1.61 11.57
C ALA A 24 -6.77 1.50 11.13
N MET A 25 -6.51 0.87 9.97
CA MET A 25 -5.16 0.76 9.38
C MET A 25 -4.79 2.00 8.55
N ASN A 26 -5.76 2.83 8.22
CA ASN A 26 -5.58 4.05 7.41
C ASN A 26 -4.82 3.78 6.11
N VAL A 27 -5.16 2.68 5.43
CA VAL A 27 -4.56 2.24 4.17
C VAL A 27 -5.58 2.40 3.04
N GLN A 28 -5.15 2.99 1.94
CA GLN A 28 -5.94 3.06 0.71
C GLN A 28 -5.26 2.31 -0.42
N LEU A 29 -6.00 1.43 -1.09
CA LEU A 29 -5.54 0.70 -2.27
C LEU A 29 -5.68 1.60 -3.50
N ILE A 30 -4.57 2.07 -4.04
CA ILE A 30 -4.57 2.93 -5.22
C ILE A 30 -4.52 2.05 -6.47
N ARG A 31 -5.60 2.05 -7.23
CA ARG A 31 -5.79 1.27 -8.48
C ARG A 31 -5.86 2.16 -9.71
N SER A 32 -6.13 3.44 -9.53
CA SER A 32 -6.19 4.45 -10.58
C SER A 32 -5.48 5.72 -10.09
N ARG A 33 -5.04 6.54 -11.04
CA ARG A 33 -4.22 7.72 -10.74
C ARG A 33 -4.89 8.67 -9.76
N ILE A 34 -4.17 9.05 -8.71
CA ILE A 34 -4.55 10.11 -7.78
C ILE A 34 -3.72 11.37 -8.06
N ASP A 35 -4.31 12.53 -7.79
CA ASP A 35 -3.62 13.81 -7.94
C ASP A 35 -2.75 14.15 -6.72
N HIS A 36 -1.94 15.19 -6.85
CA HIS A 36 -1.04 15.64 -5.80
C HIS A 36 -1.79 16.08 -4.53
N ASP A 37 -2.92 16.75 -4.67
CA ASP A 37 -3.72 17.19 -3.52
C ASP A 37 -4.24 16.01 -2.71
N THR A 38 -4.66 14.95 -3.37
CA THR A 38 -5.07 13.69 -2.73
C THR A 38 -3.90 13.06 -1.98
N LEU A 39 -2.71 13.04 -2.60
CA LEU A 39 -1.50 12.51 -1.95
C LEU A 39 -1.16 13.30 -0.68
N ILE A 40 -1.19 14.63 -0.75
CA ILE A 40 -0.94 15.50 0.40
C ILE A 40 -1.95 15.24 1.52
N LYS A 41 -3.21 15.08 1.18
CA LYS A 41 -4.26 14.74 2.14
C LYS A 41 -3.99 13.41 2.84
N LEU A 42 -3.64 12.39 2.08
CA LEU A 42 -3.27 11.07 2.62
C LEU A 42 -2.05 11.15 3.53
N ALA A 43 -1.05 11.94 3.15
CA ALA A 43 0.15 12.16 3.97
C ALA A 43 -0.20 12.82 5.30
N LYS A 44 -1.07 13.81 5.33
CA LYS A 44 -1.53 14.49 6.56
C LYS A 44 -2.28 13.55 7.50
N GLU A 45 -2.98 12.58 6.97
CA GLU A 45 -3.69 11.55 7.75
C GLU A 45 -2.73 10.50 8.32
N ASN A 46 -1.45 10.51 7.92
CA ASN A 46 -0.41 9.58 8.36
C ASN A 46 0.71 10.36 9.08
N TYR A 47 1.88 10.51 8.46
CA TYR A 47 3.05 11.15 9.08
C TYR A 47 3.27 12.61 8.66
N GLY A 48 2.42 13.17 7.81
CA GLY A 48 2.52 14.54 7.32
C GLY A 48 3.47 14.71 6.15
N GLU A 49 4.76 14.54 6.37
CA GLU A 49 5.79 14.72 5.33
C GLU A 49 6.04 13.46 4.53
N MET A 50 5.75 12.30 5.10
CA MET A 50 6.05 11.01 4.52
C MET A 50 4.84 10.09 4.63
N ILE A 51 4.64 9.29 3.61
CA ILE A 51 3.65 8.22 3.63
C ILE A 51 4.31 6.89 3.28
N LYS A 52 3.99 5.87 4.04
CA LYS A 52 4.43 4.50 3.76
C LYS A 52 3.58 3.91 2.66
N GLY A 53 4.22 3.23 1.73
CA GLY A 53 3.56 2.58 0.62
C GLY A 53 4.11 1.19 0.37
N VAL A 54 3.33 0.43 -0.33
CA VAL A 54 3.69 -0.89 -0.82
C VAL A 54 3.23 -0.98 -2.26
N VAL A 55 3.90 -1.76 -3.05
CA VAL A 55 3.50 -2.00 -4.44
C VAL A 55 3.47 -3.49 -4.74
N ASP A 56 2.38 -3.94 -5.37
CA ASP A 56 2.33 -5.22 -6.05
C ASP A 56 2.82 -4.99 -7.48
N VAL A 57 4.02 -5.48 -7.78
CA VAL A 57 4.66 -5.22 -9.07
C VAL A 57 4.06 -6.01 -10.22
N THR A 58 3.23 -7.01 -9.93
CA THR A 58 2.53 -7.80 -10.93
C THR A 58 1.16 -7.22 -11.25
N ARG A 59 0.38 -6.90 -10.21
CA ARG A 59 -0.98 -6.37 -10.35
C ARG A 59 -1.03 -4.85 -10.54
N GLU A 60 0.08 -4.17 -10.28
CA GLU A 60 0.20 -2.71 -10.37
C GLU A 60 -0.81 -1.97 -9.48
N ILE A 61 -0.91 -2.43 -8.23
CA ILE A 61 -1.72 -1.81 -7.19
C ILE A 61 -0.77 -1.25 -6.13
N VAL A 62 -1.05 -0.04 -5.67
CA VAL A 62 -0.22 0.66 -4.68
C VAL A 62 -1.08 1.02 -3.47
N PRO A 63 -1.05 0.23 -2.40
CA PRO A 63 -1.60 0.69 -1.13
C PRO A 63 -0.70 1.76 -0.51
N LEU A 64 -1.31 2.85 -0.08
CA LEU A 64 -0.66 3.96 0.61
C LEU A 64 -1.24 4.11 2.00
N GLY A 65 -0.38 4.35 3.00
CA GLY A 65 -0.78 4.62 4.37
C GLY A 65 -0.51 3.47 5.32
N GLY A 66 -1.04 3.61 6.53
CA GLY A 66 -0.78 2.71 7.64
C GLY A 66 0.42 3.14 8.49
N GLU A 67 0.48 2.69 9.74
CA GLU A 67 1.61 2.97 10.62
C GLU A 67 2.84 2.16 10.22
N LEU A 68 2.63 0.94 9.72
CA LEU A 68 3.66 0.02 9.28
C LEU A 68 3.43 -0.40 7.84
N HIS A 69 4.50 -0.68 7.10
CA HIS A 69 4.38 -1.29 5.76
C HIS A 69 3.62 -2.62 5.81
N ALA A 70 3.71 -3.35 6.92
CA ALA A 70 2.98 -4.61 7.11
C ALA A 70 1.45 -4.41 7.03
N ASP A 71 0.93 -3.25 7.40
CA ASP A 71 -0.49 -2.92 7.30
C ASP A 71 -0.93 -2.89 5.84
N ALA A 72 -0.17 -2.20 5.00
CA ALA A 72 -0.42 -2.13 3.56
C ALA A 72 -0.20 -3.49 2.87
N GLN A 73 0.80 -4.23 3.31
CA GLN A 73 1.03 -5.60 2.83
C GLN A 73 -0.17 -6.50 3.15
N ALA A 74 -0.69 -6.45 4.36
CA ALA A 74 -1.87 -7.22 4.77
C ALA A 74 -3.09 -6.88 3.91
N ALA A 75 -3.29 -5.60 3.59
CA ALA A 75 -4.38 -5.17 2.72
C ALA A 75 -4.26 -5.78 1.31
N LEU A 76 -3.05 -5.82 0.74
CA LEU A 76 -2.81 -6.47 -0.55
C LEU A 76 -3.02 -7.97 -0.51
N LEU A 77 -2.52 -8.65 0.52
CA LEU A 77 -2.71 -10.09 0.67
C LEU A 77 -4.19 -10.45 0.77
N GLN A 78 -4.95 -9.65 1.51
CA GLN A 78 -6.40 -9.83 1.62
C GLN A 78 -7.10 -9.59 0.27
N ASP A 79 -6.58 -8.69 -0.54
CA ASP A 79 -7.10 -8.38 -1.89
C ASP A 79 -6.67 -9.40 -2.96
N GLY A 80 -5.90 -10.41 -2.60
CA GLY A 80 -5.50 -11.50 -3.49
C GLY A 80 -4.08 -11.39 -4.07
N SER A 81 -3.26 -10.46 -3.59
CA SER A 81 -1.86 -10.38 -4.01
C SER A 81 -1.03 -11.54 -3.47
N ARG A 82 0.04 -11.86 -4.18
CA ARG A 82 1.03 -12.85 -3.76
C ARG A 82 2.15 -12.15 -2.99
N SER A 83 2.54 -12.71 -1.86
CA SER A 83 3.59 -12.15 -1.00
C SER A 83 4.88 -11.83 -1.77
N GLU A 84 5.27 -12.69 -2.71
CA GLU A 84 6.49 -12.54 -3.51
C GLU A 84 6.50 -11.34 -4.44
N ASP A 85 5.32 -10.76 -4.75
CA ASP A 85 5.17 -9.62 -5.66
C ASP A 85 5.13 -8.27 -4.92
N ILE A 86 5.20 -8.29 -3.60
CA ILE A 86 4.94 -7.12 -2.75
C ILE A 86 6.26 -6.54 -2.22
N TRP A 87 6.47 -5.24 -2.45
CA TRP A 87 7.66 -4.51 -2.02
C TRP A 87 7.30 -3.17 -1.39
N GLY A 88 8.02 -2.82 -0.33
CA GLY A 88 7.77 -1.60 0.43
C GLY A 88 8.63 -0.43 0.01
N PHE A 89 8.06 0.76 0.15
CA PHE A 89 8.72 2.03 -0.11
C PHE A 89 8.14 3.14 0.77
N ASN A 90 8.77 4.31 0.74
CA ASN A 90 8.24 5.51 1.36
C ASN A 90 8.20 6.64 0.33
N ILE A 91 7.18 7.51 0.39
CA ILE A 91 7.11 8.73 -0.41
C ILE A 91 7.23 9.93 0.53
N TYR A 92 8.16 10.82 0.20
CA TYR A 92 8.29 12.14 0.80
C TYR A 92 7.58 13.14 -0.09
N VAL A 93 6.38 13.53 0.30
CA VAL A 93 5.41 14.20 -0.59
C VAL A 93 5.82 15.59 -1.06
N GLU A 94 6.72 16.27 -0.32
CA GLU A 94 7.19 17.61 -0.67
C GLU A 94 8.49 17.62 -1.48
N LYS A 95 9.14 16.46 -1.63
CA LYS A 95 10.33 16.34 -2.46
C LYS A 95 9.99 16.28 -3.95
N PRO A 96 10.88 16.77 -4.82
CA PRO A 96 10.70 16.61 -6.26
C PRO A 96 10.51 15.13 -6.64
N ARG A 97 9.70 14.87 -7.65
CA ARG A 97 9.34 13.53 -8.09
C ARG A 97 10.54 12.56 -8.24
N PRO A 98 11.68 12.96 -8.84
CA PRO A 98 12.82 12.04 -8.95
C PRO A 98 13.45 11.62 -7.62
N GLN A 99 13.19 12.35 -6.53
CA GLN A 99 13.83 12.19 -5.23
C GLN A 99 12.85 11.79 -4.12
N ARG A 100 11.56 11.69 -4.44
CA ARG A 100 10.52 11.52 -3.42
C ARG A 100 10.40 10.11 -2.85
N MET A 101 10.94 9.10 -3.51
CA MET A 101 10.85 7.70 -3.06
C MET A 101 12.14 7.22 -2.44
N ASP A 102 12.04 6.54 -1.30
CA ASP A 102 13.05 5.60 -0.86
C ASP A 102 12.46 4.18 -0.86
N TYR A 103 13.32 3.17 -0.84
CA TYR A 103 12.93 1.77 -1.04
C TYR A 103 13.25 0.95 0.21
N THR A 104 12.99 1.53 1.39
CA THR A 104 13.36 0.97 2.67
C THR A 104 12.13 0.50 3.44
N SER A 105 12.11 -0.78 3.83
CA SER A 105 11.07 -1.37 4.65
C SER A 105 11.53 -2.71 5.21
N PHE A 106 11.05 -3.07 6.41
CA PHE A 106 11.28 -4.41 6.97
C PHE A 106 10.72 -5.52 6.08
N ILE A 107 9.61 -5.27 5.36
CA ILE A 107 9.02 -6.29 4.48
C ILE A 107 9.92 -6.64 3.29
N ASN A 108 10.91 -5.80 2.98
CA ASN A 108 11.85 -6.03 1.88
C ASN A 108 12.95 -7.05 2.24
N VAL A 109 13.11 -7.37 3.51
CA VAL A 109 14.09 -8.36 3.95
C VAL A 109 13.59 -9.75 3.57
N ARG A 110 14.10 -10.28 2.46
CA ARG A 110 13.71 -11.58 1.89
C ARG A 110 14.94 -12.33 1.36
N PRO A 111 15.66 -13.06 2.23
CA PRO A 111 16.85 -13.79 1.79
C PRO A 111 16.56 -14.80 0.67
N SER A 112 15.36 -15.44 0.71
CA SER A 112 14.92 -16.39 -0.33
C SER A 112 14.76 -15.76 -1.71
N ALA A 113 14.51 -14.45 -1.77
CA ALA A 113 14.41 -13.67 -3.01
C ALA A 113 15.73 -12.94 -3.35
N GLY A 114 16.80 -13.21 -2.61
CA GLY A 114 18.09 -12.56 -2.81
C GLY A 114 18.20 -11.15 -2.22
N ASN A 115 17.20 -10.67 -1.52
CA ASN A 115 17.22 -9.34 -0.90
C ASN A 115 17.40 -9.45 0.62
N ARG A 116 18.60 -9.16 1.12
CA ARG A 116 19.00 -9.34 2.52
C ARG A 116 18.98 -8.04 3.32
N SER A 117 18.69 -6.93 2.67
CA SER A 117 18.62 -5.59 3.26
C SER A 117 17.18 -5.14 3.42
N MET A 118 16.93 -4.15 4.29
CA MET A 118 15.68 -3.40 4.31
C MET A 118 15.48 -2.59 3.03
N GLU A 119 16.56 -2.21 2.36
CA GLU A 119 16.49 -1.58 1.05
C GLU A 119 16.30 -2.62 -0.03
N VAL A 120 15.51 -2.29 -1.04
CA VAL A 120 15.45 -3.07 -2.28
C VAL A 120 16.79 -2.89 -3.01
N GLN A 121 17.55 -3.94 -3.15
CA GLN A 121 18.91 -3.89 -3.71
C GLN A 121 18.95 -3.99 -5.23
N ASP A 122 17.97 -4.64 -5.83
CA ASP A 122 17.85 -4.81 -7.29
C ASP A 122 17.38 -3.51 -7.95
N HIS A 123 18.24 -2.90 -8.75
CA HIS A 123 17.94 -1.65 -9.46
C HIS A 123 16.82 -1.80 -10.49
N THR A 124 16.70 -2.95 -11.14
CA THR A 124 15.61 -3.23 -12.08
C THR A 124 14.27 -3.25 -11.35
N LEU A 125 14.23 -3.86 -10.18
CA LEU A 125 13.04 -3.88 -9.33
C LEU A 125 12.67 -2.47 -8.86
N ARG A 126 13.66 -1.67 -8.42
CA ARG A 126 13.41 -0.26 -8.04
C ARG A 126 12.80 0.54 -9.18
N LYS A 127 13.31 0.38 -10.40
CA LYS A 127 12.77 1.04 -11.60
C LYS A 127 11.31 0.62 -11.86
N ARG A 128 11.03 -0.66 -11.70
CA ARG A 128 9.68 -1.20 -11.86
C ARG A 128 8.73 -0.61 -10.83
N MET A 129 9.12 -0.62 -9.55
CA MET A 129 8.36 -0.01 -8.46
C MET A 129 8.07 1.45 -8.74
N ARG A 130 9.10 2.21 -9.09
CA ARG A 130 8.99 3.64 -9.37
C ARG A 130 8.07 3.92 -10.55
N SER A 131 8.19 3.17 -11.62
CA SER A 131 7.34 3.32 -12.82
C SER A 131 5.86 3.14 -12.46
N ILE A 132 5.53 2.13 -11.66
CA ILE A 132 4.16 1.88 -11.22
C ILE A 132 3.66 3.02 -10.33
N VAL A 133 4.44 3.40 -9.33
CA VAL A 133 4.09 4.48 -8.40
C VAL A 133 3.91 5.80 -9.16
N ASP A 134 4.83 6.15 -10.04
CA ASP A 134 4.73 7.40 -10.82
C ASP A 134 3.55 7.42 -11.79
N SER A 135 3.06 6.27 -12.22
CA SER A 135 1.87 6.17 -13.07
C SER A 135 0.56 6.37 -12.28
N LEU A 136 0.56 5.99 -11.00
CA LEU A 136 -0.63 6.02 -10.13
C LEU A 136 -0.66 7.22 -9.18
N VAL A 137 0.48 7.81 -8.89
CA VAL A 137 0.62 8.89 -7.91
C VAL A 137 1.28 10.09 -8.57
N GLU A 138 0.54 11.15 -8.74
CA GLU A 138 1.01 12.39 -9.34
C GLU A 138 2.18 13.08 -8.59
#